data_fe5e546296b948b213c2a6542e94d3a5
#
_entry.id   fe5e546296b948b213c2a6542e94d3a5
#
_cell.length_a   1.000
_cell.length_b   1.000
_cell.length_c   1.000
_cell.angle_alpha   90.00
_cell.angle_beta   90.00
_cell.angle_gamma   90.00
#
_symmetry.space_group_name_H-M   'P 1'
#
loop_
_entity.id
_entity.type
_entity.pdbx_description
1 polymer ?
#
loop_
_entity_poly.entity_id
_entity_poly.type
_entity_poly.pdbx_seq_one_letter_code
_entity_poly.pdbx_strand_id
1 'polypeptide(L)'
;MKLPVLAPEYLTQFQEFERKILANHAKIEAWFRSHWNEHRPPFYGSVDIRNAGYKISSIDMNLFPGGFNNLNPNFIPLAAVAAQDAVQRACETAKSVLIIPENHTRNTFYLQNVYALSEILRSAGYEVRLGSLNPEVTEPTEFETALGDKILLEPLLRTRERVHLADGFSPCVVLLNNDLSAGVPDILKGINQTVLPPLHGGWTTRRKTEHFGAYNQVAADFAKLIDIDEWQINPYFEKIGGLDFQEREGEDALAEAVERVLAKIQAKYDELGITDQPFVIVKADAGTYGMGVMSVKSADEVRGLNRKNRNKMAKVKEGLEVSEVIVQEGIYTYETMNGAVCEPVVYMMDRFVIGGFFRVHEGRGADENLNAGGMVFVPLSNSIPTGNGDNSQEAPEACKRVFEQWDSLGMPRSEKDCDVDNEHNRLYVYGVMARLSLLAAALELEKTAPKA
;
A
#
# COMPACT_ATOMS: atom_id res chain seq x y z
N MET A 1 -1.50 2.26 -22.89
CA MET A 1 -1.96 3.10 -21.76
C MET A 1 -0.85 4.08 -21.48
N LYS A 2 -1.11 5.38 -21.32
CA LYS A 2 -0.05 6.36 -21.08
C LYS A 2 0.38 6.26 -19.61
N LEU A 3 1.70 6.25 -19.37
CA LEU A 3 2.24 6.46 -18.01
C LEU A 3 1.80 7.85 -17.52
N PRO A 4 1.68 8.06 -16.18
CA PRO A 4 1.44 9.38 -15.64
C PRO A 4 2.51 10.36 -16.10
N VAL A 5 2.08 11.57 -16.38
CA VAL A 5 2.99 12.67 -16.75
C VAL A 5 3.33 13.44 -15.47
N LEU A 6 4.61 13.62 -15.24
CA LEU A 6 5.12 14.55 -14.22
C LEU A 6 5.33 15.91 -14.90
N ALA A 7 4.94 17.00 -14.22
CA ALA A 7 5.12 18.34 -14.76
C ALA A 7 6.61 18.61 -15.07
N PRO A 8 6.92 19.33 -16.19
CA PRO A 8 8.31 19.49 -16.66
C PRO A 8 9.26 20.07 -15.62
N GLU A 9 8.78 20.99 -14.78
CA GLU A 9 9.54 21.63 -13.70
C GLU A 9 10.05 20.65 -12.63
N TYR A 10 9.34 19.54 -12.41
CA TYR A 10 9.68 18.52 -11.42
C TYR A 10 10.34 17.29 -12.06
N LEU A 11 10.23 17.15 -13.38
CA LEU A 11 10.70 15.98 -14.09
C LEU A 11 12.22 15.81 -13.98
N THR A 12 13.00 16.88 -14.09
CA THR A 12 14.47 16.83 -14.03
C THR A 12 14.96 16.32 -12.67
N GLN A 13 14.40 16.82 -11.58
CA GLN A 13 14.76 16.39 -10.22
C GLN A 13 14.40 14.92 -9.99
N PHE A 14 13.23 14.51 -10.44
CA PHE A 14 12.81 13.10 -10.38
C PHE A 14 13.73 12.20 -11.20
N GLN A 15 14.12 12.61 -12.42
CA GLN A 15 15.03 11.83 -13.27
C GLN A 15 16.44 11.69 -12.66
N GLU A 16 16.93 12.69 -11.93
CA GLU A 16 18.18 12.56 -11.19
C GLU A 16 18.10 11.54 -10.07
N PHE A 17 16.99 11.57 -9.30
CA PHE A 17 16.71 10.58 -8.27
C PHE A 17 16.57 9.18 -8.87
N GLU A 18 15.79 9.02 -9.93
CA GLU A 18 15.58 7.76 -10.64
C GLU A 18 16.90 7.17 -11.14
N ARG A 19 17.77 7.99 -11.77
CA ARG A 19 19.09 7.57 -12.19
C ARG A 19 19.96 7.08 -11.03
N LYS A 20 19.94 7.75 -9.87
CA LYS A 20 20.63 7.26 -8.66
C LYS A 20 20.13 5.89 -8.20
N ILE A 21 18.82 5.69 -8.17
CA ILE A 21 18.21 4.40 -7.85
C ILE A 21 18.68 3.32 -8.83
N LEU A 22 18.59 3.57 -10.13
CA LEU A 22 18.95 2.60 -11.16
C LEU A 22 20.45 2.30 -11.18
N ALA A 23 21.30 3.30 -11.01
CA ALA A 23 22.77 3.13 -10.93
C ALA A 23 23.20 2.28 -9.72
N ASN A 24 22.42 2.27 -8.66
CA ASN A 24 22.69 1.51 -7.44
C ASN A 24 21.84 0.22 -7.32
N HIS A 25 21.11 -0.20 -8.37
CA HIS A 25 20.16 -1.31 -8.27
C HIS A 25 20.76 -2.59 -7.66
N ALA A 26 21.98 -2.98 -8.05
CA ALA A 26 22.64 -4.17 -7.50
C ALA A 26 22.92 -4.06 -5.99
N LYS A 27 23.30 -2.86 -5.50
CA LYS A 27 23.46 -2.62 -4.05
C LYS A 27 22.12 -2.65 -3.34
N ILE A 28 21.08 -2.06 -3.95
CA ILE A 28 19.71 -2.03 -3.42
C ILE A 28 19.19 -3.46 -3.28
N GLU A 29 19.32 -4.29 -4.31
CA GLU A 29 18.85 -5.68 -4.25
C GLU A 29 19.63 -6.53 -3.23
N ALA A 30 20.95 -6.30 -3.11
CA ALA A 30 21.75 -6.97 -2.10
C ALA A 30 21.36 -6.54 -0.68
N TRP A 31 21.08 -5.25 -0.48
CA TRP A 31 20.66 -4.68 0.80
C TRP A 31 19.27 -5.23 1.22
N PHE A 32 18.28 -5.23 0.34
CA PHE A 32 16.99 -5.84 0.64
C PHE A 32 17.11 -7.33 0.96
N ARG A 33 17.91 -8.07 0.19
CA ARG A 33 18.12 -9.50 0.43
C ARG A 33 18.73 -9.74 1.81
N SER A 34 19.68 -8.92 2.26
CA SER A 34 20.23 -9.02 3.61
C SER A 34 19.17 -8.84 4.67
N HIS A 35 18.36 -7.78 4.57
CA HIS A 35 17.27 -7.55 5.52
C HIS A 35 16.21 -8.67 5.52
N TRP A 36 15.85 -9.20 4.35
CA TRP A 36 14.88 -10.31 4.28
C TRP A 36 15.43 -11.66 4.79
N ASN A 37 16.73 -11.79 4.99
CA ASN A 37 17.31 -12.93 5.72
C ASN A 37 17.18 -12.79 7.25
N GLU A 38 17.08 -11.56 7.75
CA GLU A 38 17.00 -11.24 9.17
C GLU A 38 15.56 -10.98 9.63
N HIS A 39 14.75 -10.38 8.78
CA HIS A 39 13.38 -9.95 9.07
C HIS A 39 12.38 -10.68 8.21
N ARG A 40 11.30 -11.15 8.83
CA ARG A 40 10.25 -11.87 8.10
C ARG A 40 9.31 -10.87 7.42
N PRO A 41 9.17 -10.91 6.07
CA PRO A 41 8.22 -10.02 5.39
C PRO A 41 6.79 -10.34 5.82
N PRO A 42 5.89 -9.32 5.91
CA PRO A 42 4.46 -9.54 6.01
C PRO A 42 3.94 -10.39 4.85
N PHE A 43 2.85 -11.12 5.07
CA PHE A 43 2.27 -11.97 4.01
C PHE A 43 1.96 -11.16 2.75
N TYR A 44 1.37 -10.00 2.90
CA TYR A 44 1.09 -9.04 1.84
C TYR A 44 0.95 -7.61 2.39
N GLY A 45 0.87 -6.64 1.49
CA GLY A 45 0.57 -5.27 1.83
C GLY A 45 0.36 -4.39 0.61
N SER A 46 -0.22 -3.22 0.83
CA SER A 46 -0.28 -2.15 -0.17
C SER A 46 0.31 -0.87 0.38
N VAL A 47 0.99 -0.13 -0.47
CA VAL A 47 1.68 1.11 -0.13
C VAL A 47 1.19 2.22 -1.02
N ASP A 48 0.65 3.27 -0.41
CA ASP A 48 0.29 4.51 -1.09
C ASP A 48 1.56 5.38 -1.19
N ILE A 49 1.90 5.81 -2.40
CA ILE A 49 3.10 6.60 -2.67
C ILE A 49 2.70 7.93 -3.28
N ARG A 50 3.43 9.01 -2.95
CA ARG A 50 3.32 10.29 -3.62
C ARG A 50 4.64 10.73 -4.22
N ASN A 51 4.55 11.38 -5.37
CA ASN A 51 5.68 11.86 -6.13
C ASN A 51 5.51 13.34 -6.48
N ALA A 52 6.29 14.18 -5.80
CA ALA A 52 6.38 15.61 -6.05
C ALA A 52 7.56 15.98 -6.96
N GLY A 53 8.26 14.99 -7.54
CA GLY A 53 9.48 15.21 -8.32
C GLY A 53 10.71 15.39 -7.45
N TYR A 54 10.73 16.37 -6.58
CA TYR A 54 11.81 16.62 -5.60
C TYR A 54 11.77 15.67 -4.39
N LYS A 55 10.64 15.01 -4.17
CA LYS A 55 10.40 14.05 -3.08
C LYS A 55 9.46 12.96 -3.55
N ILE A 56 9.81 11.70 -3.25
CA ILE A 56 8.95 10.54 -3.46
C ILE A 56 8.95 9.68 -2.20
N SER A 57 7.78 9.40 -1.64
CA SER A 57 7.71 8.63 -0.40
C SER A 57 6.41 7.89 -0.23
N SER A 58 6.48 6.82 0.57
CA SER A 58 5.30 6.18 1.15
C SER A 58 4.58 7.16 2.08
N ILE A 59 3.26 7.24 1.92
CA ILE A 59 2.40 8.06 2.77
C ILE A 59 1.45 7.23 3.63
N ASP A 60 1.23 5.97 3.28
CA ASP A 60 0.46 5.00 4.07
C ASP A 60 0.87 3.57 3.69
N MET A 61 0.76 2.65 4.66
CA MET A 61 1.04 1.22 4.50
C MET A 61 -0.08 0.39 5.11
N ASN A 62 -0.75 -0.43 4.30
CA ASN A 62 -1.83 -1.29 4.74
C ASN A 62 -1.42 -2.77 4.71
N LEU A 63 -1.62 -3.47 5.83
CA LEU A 63 -1.36 -4.91 5.98
C LEU A 63 -2.58 -5.78 5.65
N PHE A 64 -3.73 -5.20 5.37
CA PHE A 64 -4.98 -5.89 4.99
C PHE A 64 -5.55 -5.25 3.73
N PRO A 65 -4.79 -5.27 2.60
CA PRO A 65 -5.18 -4.53 1.42
C PRO A 65 -6.47 -5.08 0.79
N GLY A 66 -7.33 -4.15 0.39
CA GLY A 66 -8.40 -4.40 -0.56
C GLY A 66 -7.99 -3.91 -1.95
N GLY A 67 -8.72 -4.32 -3.01
CA GLY A 67 -8.47 -3.82 -4.36
C GLY A 67 -7.58 -4.70 -5.23
N PHE A 68 -7.38 -5.98 -4.89
CA PHE A 68 -6.69 -6.95 -5.74
C PHE A 68 -7.33 -7.09 -7.13
N ASN A 69 -8.63 -6.83 -7.25
CA ASN A 69 -9.36 -6.77 -8.52
C ASN A 69 -8.95 -5.60 -9.44
N ASN A 70 -8.20 -4.63 -8.95
CA ASN A 70 -7.70 -3.50 -9.74
C ASN A 70 -6.26 -3.73 -10.24
N LEU A 71 -5.64 -4.86 -9.91
CA LEU A 71 -4.32 -5.22 -10.42
C LEU A 71 -4.40 -5.62 -11.91
N ASN A 72 -3.31 -5.41 -12.62
CA ASN A 72 -3.21 -5.88 -13.99
C ASN A 72 -3.22 -7.41 -14.04
N PRO A 73 -4.17 -8.05 -14.76
CA PRO A 73 -4.25 -9.51 -14.87
C PRO A 73 -2.96 -10.17 -15.39
N ASN A 74 -2.16 -9.46 -16.17
CA ASN A 74 -0.88 -9.96 -16.67
C ASN A 74 0.14 -10.23 -15.55
N PHE A 75 -0.06 -9.69 -14.35
CA PHE A 75 0.80 -9.94 -13.19
C PHE A 75 0.34 -11.11 -12.30
N ILE A 76 -0.81 -11.74 -12.60
CA ILE A 76 -1.30 -12.88 -11.83
C ILE A 76 -0.26 -14.01 -11.72
N PRO A 77 0.48 -14.40 -12.77
CA PRO A 77 1.53 -15.42 -12.64
C PRO A 77 2.63 -15.03 -11.66
N LEU A 78 3.05 -13.77 -11.66
CA LEU A 78 4.03 -13.25 -10.69
C LEU A 78 3.46 -13.24 -9.26
N ALA A 79 2.22 -12.81 -9.11
CA ALA A 79 1.51 -12.82 -7.83
C ALA A 79 1.34 -14.25 -7.29
N ALA A 80 1.08 -15.24 -8.16
CA ALA A 80 0.97 -16.63 -7.79
C ALA A 80 2.30 -17.21 -7.24
N VAL A 81 3.44 -16.89 -7.87
CA VAL A 81 4.77 -17.28 -7.36
C VAL A 81 5.04 -16.64 -6.01
N ALA A 82 4.75 -15.35 -5.86
CA ALA A 82 4.91 -14.64 -4.59
C ALA A 82 3.99 -15.23 -3.49
N ALA A 83 2.74 -15.58 -3.85
CA ALA A 83 1.81 -16.23 -2.94
C ALA A 83 2.31 -17.60 -2.47
N GLN A 84 2.92 -18.37 -3.38
CA GLN A 84 3.52 -19.67 -3.04
C GLN A 84 4.64 -19.51 -2.01
N ASP A 85 5.58 -18.57 -2.22
CA ASP A 85 6.65 -18.26 -1.27
C ASP A 85 6.09 -17.82 0.10
N ALA A 86 5.07 -16.93 0.10
CA ALA A 86 4.45 -16.44 1.32
C ALA A 86 3.77 -17.55 2.13
N VAL A 87 3.00 -18.43 1.47
CA VAL A 87 2.30 -19.54 2.13
C VAL A 87 3.28 -20.60 2.62
N GLN A 88 4.29 -21.00 1.81
CA GLN A 88 5.30 -21.97 2.21
C GLN A 88 6.13 -21.48 3.39
N ARG A 89 6.46 -20.17 3.44
CA ARG A 89 7.15 -19.56 4.58
C ARG A 89 6.30 -19.63 5.87
N ALA A 90 4.98 -19.58 5.74
CA ALA A 90 4.05 -19.66 6.85
C ALA A 90 3.85 -21.11 7.33
N CYS A 91 3.77 -22.04 6.40
CA CYS A 91 3.57 -23.47 6.64
C CYS A 91 4.09 -24.26 5.43
N GLU A 92 5.26 -24.90 5.56
CA GLU A 92 5.95 -25.63 4.49
C GLU A 92 5.09 -26.73 3.85
N THR A 93 4.18 -27.32 4.59
CA THR A 93 3.33 -28.43 4.14
C THR A 93 1.93 -27.98 3.72
N ALA A 94 1.70 -26.66 3.62
CA ALA A 94 0.39 -26.12 3.24
C ALA A 94 -0.04 -26.63 1.86
N LYS A 95 -1.28 -27.12 1.79
CA LYS A 95 -1.98 -27.46 0.53
C LYS A 95 -3.23 -26.62 0.33
N SER A 96 -3.65 -25.95 1.38
CA SER A 96 -4.88 -25.18 1.41
C SER A 96 -4.74 -23.95 2.29
N VAL A 97 -5.56 -22.92 2.01
CA VAL A 97 -5.64 -21.65 2.72
C VAL A 97 -7.09 -21.33 3.03
N LEU A 98 -7.37 -20.93 4.27
CA LEU A 98 -8.65 -20.40 4.66
C LEU A 98 -8.57 -18.88 4.71
N ILE A 99 -9.28 -18.17 3.83
CA ILE A 99 -9.38 -16.72 3.87
C ILE A 99 -10.55 -16.32 4.77
N ILE A 100 -10.33 -15.34 5.64
CA ILE A 100 -11.38 -14.72 6.45
C ILE A 100 -11.53 -13.27 6.00
N PRO A 101 -12.59 -12.95 5.22
CA PRO A 101 -12.85 -11.60 4.75
C PRO A 101 -13.54 -10.74 5.82
N GLU A 102 -13.71 -9.44 5.52
CA GLU A 102 -14.59 -8.51 6.21
C GLU A 102 -16.06 -8.95 6.10
N ASN A 103 -16.89 -8.48 7.03
CA ASN A 103 -18.33 -8.77 7.04
C ASN A 103 -19.13 -7.93 6.02
N HIS A 104 -18.51 -7.43 4.96
CA HIS A 104 -19.12 -6.51 3.98
C HIS A 104 -19.83 -7.25 2.84
N THR A 105 -20.76 -8.14 3.15
CA THR A 105 -21.48 -8.98 2.17
C THR A 105 -22.33 -8.19 1.17
N ARG A 106 -22.65 -6.91 1.45
CA ARG A 106 -23.40 -6.03 0.55
C ARG A 106 -22.51 -5.21 -0.38
N ASN A 107 -21.21 -5.19 -0.15
CA ASN A 107 -20.24 -4.47 -1.00
C ASN A 107 -19.69 -5.42 -2.08
N THR A 108 -20.36 -5.46 -3.23
CA THR A 108 -20.01 -6.35 -4.35
C THR A 108 -18.60 -6.09 -4.89
N PHE A 109 -18.08 -4.86 -4.83
CA PHE A 109 -16.69 -4.54 -5.20
C PHE A 109 -15.68 -5.12 -4.20
N TYR A 110 -16.02 -5.14 -2.91
CA TYR A 110 -15.20 -5.81 -1.93
C TYR A 110 -15.22 -7.34 -2.13
N LEU A 111 -16.38 -7.90 -2.46
CA LEU A 111 -16.48 -9.33 -2.80
C LEU A 111 -15.63 -9.67 -4.06
N GLN A 112 -15.56 -8.76 -5.05
CA GLN A 112 -14.69 -8.90 -6.21
C GLN A 112 -13.21 -8.91 -5.81
N ASN A 113 -12.80 -8.09 -4.84
CA ASN A 113 -11.46 -8.12 -4.27
C ASN A 113 -11.14 -9.49 -3.63
N VAL A 114 -12.06 -10.03 -2.82
CA VAL A 114 -11.90 -11.34 -2.18
C VAL A 114 -11.79 -12.46 -3.22
N TYR A 115 -12.61 -12.40 -4.28
CA TYR A 115 -12.52 -13.30 -5.43
C TYR A 115 -11.14 -13.26 -6.08
N ALA A 116 -10.65 -12.06 -6.43
CA ALA A 116 -9.35 -11.87 -7.07
C ALA A 116 -8.19 -12.40 -6.21
N LEU A 117 -8.21 -12.13 -4.91
CA LEU A 117 -7.21 -12.68 -3.97
C LEU A 117 -7.28 -14.22 -3.93
N SER A 118 -8.50 -14.78 -3.93
CA SER A 118 -8.68 -16.24 -3.96
C SER A 118 -8.12 -16.86 -5.24
N GLU A 119 -8.32 -16.21 -6.39
CA GLU A 119 -7.79 -16.68 -7.69
C GLU A 119 -6.26 -16.63 -7.75
N ILE A 120 -5.61 -15.63 -7.15
CA ILE A 120 -4.14 -15.58 -7.02
C ILE A 120 -3.65 -16.81 -6.25
N LEU A 121 -4.26 -17.13 -5.11
CA LEU A 121 -3.87 -18.29 -4.30
C LEU A 121 -4.19 -19.63 -4.97
N ARG A 122 -5.31 -19.74 -5.70
CA ARG A 122 -5.65 -20.92 -6.50
C ARG A 122 -4.66 -21.11 -7.64
N SER A 123 -4.26 -20.01 -8.30
CA SER A 123 -3.22 -20.02 -9.33
C SER A 123 -1.85 -20.43 -8.80
N ALA A 124 -1.60 -20.22 -7.50
CA ALA A 124 -0.42 -20.73 -6.80
C ALA A 124 -0.51 -22.22 -6.42
N GLY A 125 -1.62 -22.90 -6.74
CA GLY A 125 -1.83 -24.32 -6.52
C GLY A 125 -2.46 -24.68 -5.18
N TYR A 126 -3.02 -23.72 -4.45
CA TYR A 126 -3.68 -24.01 -3.16
C TYR A 126 -5.19 -24.22 -3.33
N GLU A 127 -5.74 -25.11 -2.53
CA GLU A 127 -7.18 -25.15 -2.28
C GLU A 127 -7.54 -23.96 -1.40
N VAL A 128 -8.49 -23.10 -1.85
CA VAL A 128 -8.87 -21.87 -1.16
C VAL A 128 -10.35 -21.88 -0.84
N ARG A 129 -10.67 -21.71 0.45
CA ARG A 129 -12.04 -21.55 0.93
C ARG A 129 -12.18 -20.28 1.79
N LEU A 130 -13.40 -19.79 1.93
CA LEU A 130 -13.70 -18.54 2.61
C LEU A 130 -14.52 -18.79 3.86
N GLY A 131 -13.93 -18.47 5.03
CA GLY A 131 -14.62 -18.57 6.32
C GLY A 131 -15.20 -17.23 6.75
N SER A 132 -16.48 -17.20 7.06
CA SER A 132 -17.20 -15.98 7.47
C SER A 132 -17.28 -15.84 8.99
N LEU A 133 -17.00 -14.62 9.45
CA LEU A 133 -17.28 -14.16 10.82
C LEU A 133 -18.64 -13.46 10.94
N ASN A 134 -19.34 -13.25 9.81
CA ASN A 134 -20.64 -12.61 9.81
C ASN A 134 -21.68 -13.54 10.43
N PRO A 135 -22.35 -13.15 11.54
CA PRO A 135 -23.37 -13.98 12.20
C PRO A 135 -24.61 -14.24 11.33
N GLU A 136 -24.81 -13.47 10.26
CA GLU A 136 -25.90 -13.70 9.30
C GLU A 136 -25.62 -14.88 8.36
N VAL A 137 -24.35 -15.30 8.22
CA VAL A 137 -23.94 -16.45 7.42
C VAL A 137 -23.93 -17.69 8.32
N THR A 138 -25.10 -18.34 8.44
CA THR A 138 -25.30 -19.52 9.30
C THR A 138 -25.13 -20.86 8.57
N GLU A 139 -25.12 -20.81 7.24
CA GLU A 139 -24.89 -21.95 6.34
C GLU A 139 -24.06 -21.49 5.13
N PRO A 140 -23.47 -22.42 4.35
CA PRO A 140 -22.74 -22.04 3.14
C PRO A 140 -23.63 -21.21 2.21
N THR A 141 -23.22 -19.96 1.97
CA THR A 141 -24.04 -18.96 1.25
C THR A 141 -23.23 -18.40 0.08
N GLU A 142 -23.81 -18.44 -1.11
CA GLU A 142 -23.22 -17.89 -2.33
C GLU A 142 -23.55 -16.40 -2.44
N PHE A 143 -22.53 -15.61 -2.79
CA PHE A 143 -22.66 -14.19 -3.05
C PHE A 143 -22.10 -13.86 -4.44
N GLU A 144 -22.78 -12.95 -5.14
CA GLU A 144 -22.36 -12.44 -6.44
C GLU A 144 -21.47 -11.22 -6.25
N THR A 145 -20.38 -11.15 -7.02
CA THR A 145 -19.43 -10.04 -7.04
C THR A 145 -19.86 -8.94 -8.02
N ALA A 146 -19.15 -7.82 -8.06
CA ALA A 146 -19.46 -6.70 -8.96
C ALA A 146 -19.36 -7.06 -10.46
N LEU A 147 -18.58 -8.09 -10.82
CA LEU A 147 -18.39 -8.55 -12.20
C LEU A 147 -19.18 -9.82 -12.53
N GLY A 148 -20.06 -10.29 -11.60
CA GLY A 148 -20.87 -11.48 -11.79
C GLY A 148 -20.17 -12.80 -11.43
N ASP A 149 -18.94 -12.75 -10.92
CA ASP A 149 -18.28 -13.91 -10.33
C ASP A 149 -19.01 -14.31 -9.04
N LYS A 150 -18.79 -15.54 -8.58
CA LYS A 150 -19.41 -16.06 -7.37
C LYS A 150 -18.37 -16.45 -6.34
N ILE A 151 -18.66 -16.13 -5.08
CA ILE A 151 -17.90 -16.59 -3.92
C ILE A 151 -18.83 -17.32 -2.95
N LEU A 152 -18.33 -18.38 -2.33
CA LEU A 152 -19.04 -19.12 -1.29
C LEU A 152 -18.45 -18.75 0.06
N LEU A 153 -19.25 -18.10 0.92
CA LEU A 153 -18.91 -17.85 2.31
C LEU A 153 -19.48 -18.95 3.20
N GLU A 154 -18.63 -19.51 4.05
CA GLU A 154 -19.00 -20.62 4.93
C GLU A 154 -18.86 -20.21 6.40
N PRO A 155 -19.76 -20.60 7.29
CA PRO A 155 -19.65 -20.29 8.72
C PRO A 155 -18.32 -20.78 9.28
N LEU A 156 -17.57 -19.91 9.96
CA LEU A 156 -16.35 -20.29 10.63
C LEU A 156 -16.68 -20.97 11.96
N LEU A 157 -16.15 -22.17 12.18
CA LEU A 157 -16.31 -22.95 13.39
C LEU A 157 -14.98 -23.09 14.12
N ARG A 158 -15.03 -23.39 15.42
CA ARG A 158 -13.83 -23.66 16.22
C ARG A 158 -13.99 -24.92 17.06
N THR A 159 -12.99 -25.77 17.01
CA THR A 159 -12.84 -26.90 17.94
C THR A 159 -11.49 -26.80 18.60
N ARG A 160 -11.47 -26.66 19.93
CA ARG A 160 -10.27 -26.44 20.75
C ARG A 160 -9.42 -25.26 20.22
N GLU A 161 -8.26 -25.52 19.69
CA GLU A 161 -7.27 -24.52 19.25
C GLU A 161 -7.22 -24.40 17.72
N ARG A 162 -8.26 -24.83 17.02
CA ARG A 162 -8.30 -24.78 15.54
C ARG A 162 -9.64 -24.25 15.04
N VAL A 163 -9.57 -23.38 14.04
CA VAL A 163 -10.74 -23.02 13.25
C VAL A 163 -10.87 -23.94 12.04
N HIS A 164 -12.12 -24.19 11.64
CA HIS A 164 -12.45 -25.09 10.55
C HIS A 164 -13.81 -24.75 9.94
N LEU A 165 -14.16 -25.32 8.79
CA LEU A 165 -15.48 -25.29 8.19
C LEU A 165 -16.28 -26.54 8.56
N ALA A 166 -17.57 -26.57 8.21
CA ALA A 166 -18.51 -27.62 8.67
C ALA A 166 -18.10 -29.05 8.26
N ASP A 167 -17.45 -29.21 7.12
CA ASP A 167 -16.97 -30.50 6.61
C ASP A 167 -15.59 -30.92 7.16
N GLY A 168 -15.02 -30.13 8.09
CA GLY A 168 -13.73 -30.37 8.70
C GLY A 168 -12.55 -29.76 7.97
N PHE A 169 -12.75 -28.96 6.92
CA PHE A 169 -11.66 -28.22 6.26
C PHE A 169 -10.97 -27.29 7.27
N SER A 170 -9.71 -27.57 7.57
CA SER A 170 -8.94 -26.92 8.64
C SER A 170 -7.45 -26.79 8.27
N PRO A 171 -7.09 -25.83 7.38
CA PRO A 171 -5.71 -25.66 6.92
C PRO A 171 -4.78 -25.14 8.02
N CYS A 172 -3.47 -25.24 7.79
CA CYS A 172 -2.47 -24.66 8.70
C CYS A 172 -2.32 -23.13 8.54
N VAL A 173 -2.79 -22.56 7.42
CA VAL A 173 -2.73 -21.13 7.14
C VAL A 173 -4.14 -20.53 7.11
N VAL A 174 -4.34 -19.53 7.95
CA VAL A 174 -5.54 -18.68 7.99
C VAL A 174 -5.13 -17.28 7.54
N LEU A 175 -5.64 -16.84 6.40
CA LEU A 175 -5.35 -15.53 5.84
C LEU A 175 -6.49 -14.56 6.16
N LEU A 176 -6.19 -13.49 6.87
CA LEU A 176 -7.14 -12.44 7.16
C LEU A 176 -7.14 -11.41 6.03
N ASN A 177 -8.26 -11.23 5.35
CA ASN A 177 -8.56 -10.00 4.60
C ASN A 177 -9.60 -9.18 5.38
N ASN A 178 -9.37 -9.08 6.68
CA ASN A 178 -10.15 -8.38 7.68
C ASN A 178 -9.18 -7.60 8.56
N ASP A 179 -9.31 -6.30 8.60
CA ASP A 179 -8.35 -5.39 9.24
C ASP A 179 -8.47 -5.33 10.77
N LEU A 180 -9.35 -6.10 11.36
CA LEU A 180 -9.60 -6.20 12.79
C LEU A 180 -9.92 -4.85 13.46
N SER A 181 -10.50 -3.89 12.76
CA SER A 181 -10.90 -2.60 13.33
C SER A 181 -12.00 -2.74 14.38
N ALA A 182 -12.84 -3.78 14.29
CA ALA A 182 -13.83 -4.13 15.31
C ALA A 182 -13.26 -4.92 16.51
N GLY A 183 -11.95 -5.14 16.54
CA GLY A 183 -11.28 -5.97 17.54
C GLY A 183 -10.93 -7.37 17.04
N VAL A 184 -10.12 -8.06 17.83
CA VAL A 184 -9.76 -9.46 17.54
C VAL A 184 -10.92 -10.37 17.90
N PRO A 185 -11.53 -11.10 16.94
CA PRO A 185 -12.61 -12.04 17.22
C PRO A 185 -12.17 -13.16 18.18
N ASP A 186 -13.01 -13.51 19.16
CA ASP A 186 -12.68 -14.53 20.16
C ASP A 186 -12.39 -15.90 19.52
N ILE A 187 -13.06 -16.21 18.43
CA ILE A 187 -12.86 -17.44 17.66
C ILE A 187 -11.42 -17.60 17.13
N LEU A 188 -10.67 -16.51 16.97
CA LEU A 188 -9.28 -16.50 16.47
C LEU A 188 -8.24 -16.43 17.58
N LYS A 189 -8.64 -16.14 18.84
CA LYS A 189 -7.68 -16.01 19.94
C LYS A 189 -7.13 -17.37 20.36
N GLY A 190 -5.79 -17.50 20.42
CA GLY A 190 -5.12 -18.72 20.89
C GLY A 190 -5.32 -19.94 20.01
N ILE A 191 -5.56 -19.78 18.72
CA ILE A 191 -5.51 -20.91 17.77
C ILE A 191 -4.05 -21.24 17.44
N ASN A 192 -3.79 -22.50 17.11
CA ASN A 192 -2.45 -22.99 16.77
C ASN A 192 -2.16 -23.00 15.27
N GLN A 193 -3.09 -22.49 14.48
CA GLN A 193 -2.90 -22.24 13.05
C GLN A 193 -2.14 -20.93 12.83
N THR A 194 -1.36 -20.87 11.77
CA THR A 194 -0.67 -19.62 11.40
C THR A 194 -1.68 -18.62 10.85
N VAL A 195 -1.92 -17.54 11.59
CA VAL A 195 -2.80 -16.43 11.19
C VAL A 195 -1.97 -15.33 10.56
N LEU A 196 -2.33 -14.90 9.35
CA LEU A 196 -1.61 -13.91 8.56
C LEU A 196 -2.57 -12.84 8.01
N PRO A 197 -2.23 -11.56 8.09
CA PRO A 197 -1.23 -10.99 8.99
C PRO A 197 -1.50 -11.37 10.47
N PRO A 198 -0.50 -11.24 11.34
CA PRO A 198 -0.70 -11.59 12.75
C PRO A 198 -1.76 -10.71 13.41
N LEU A 199 -2.48 -11.25 14.40
CA LEU A 199 -3.61 -10.56 15.03
C LEU A 199 -3.26 -9.18 15.60
N HIS A 200 -2.02 -9.00 16.11
CA HIS A 200 -1.54 -7.72 16.63
C HIS A 200 -1.24 -6.69 15.53
N GLY A 201 -1.19 -7.10 14.26
CA GLY A 201 -1.11 -6.19 13.11
C GLY A 201 -2.45 -5.52 12.73
N GLY A 202 -3.56 -5.88 13.41
CA GLY A 202 -4.87 -5.26 13.18
C GLY A 202 -4.97 -3.83 13.72
N TRP A 203 -5.87 -3.04 13.15
CA TRP A 203 -5.98 -1.61 13.44
C TRP A 203 -6.47 -1.24 14.85
N THR A 204 -6.95 -2.17 15.64
CA THR A 204 -7.17 -1.93 17.08
C THR A 204 -5.86 -1.79 17.86
N THR A 205 -4.79 -2.40 17.39
CA THR A 205 -3.47 -2.40 18.04
C THR A 205 -2.46 -1.56 17.29
N ARG A 206 -2.42 -1.68 15.97
CA ARG A 206 -1.46 -1.02 15.09
C ARG A 206 -1.61 0.51 15.11
N ARG A 207 -0.48 1.22 15.03
CA ARG A 207 -0.40 2.68 14.98
C ARG A 207 0.45 3.14 13.79
N LYS A 208 -0.01 4.17 13.08
CA LYS A 208 0.73 4.77 11.96
C LYS A 208 2.05 5.37 12.43
N THR A 209 2.07 5.95 13.62
CA THR A 209 3.30 6.52 14.21
C THR A 209 4.34 5.45 14.54
N GLU A 210 3.97 4.24 14.93
CA GLU A 210 4.91 3.13 15.11
C GLU A 210 5.49 2.68 13.75
N HIS A 211 4.65 2.60 12.73
CA HIS A 211 5.09 2.29 11.38
C HIS A 211 6.08 3.32 10.84
N PHE A 212 5.74 4.62 10.91
CA PHE A 212 6.62 5.68 10.42
C PHE A 212 7.87 5.85 11.30
N GLY A 213 7.82 5.48 12.58
CA GLY A 213 9.01 5.36 13.42
C GLY A 213 10.00 4.28 12.93
N ALA A 214 9.50 3.12 12.52
CA ALA A 214 10.31 2.09 11.88
C ALA A 214 10.77 2.53 10.48
N TYR A 215 9.88 3.19 9.72
CA TYR A 215 10.22 3.70 8.39
C TYR A 215 11.35 4.73 8.40
N ASN A 216 11.41 5.62 9.40
CA ASN A 216 12.52 6.57 9.57
C ASN A 216 13.88 5.86 9.65
N GLN A 217 13.97 4.75 10.38
CA GLN A 217 15.21 3.98 10.49
C GLN A 217 15.60 3.35 9.15
N VAL A 218 14.65 2.70 8.49
CA VAL A 218 14.84 2.07 7.18
C VAL A 218 15.24 3.10 6.12
N ALA A 219 14.56 4.25 6.08
CA ALA A 219 14.83 5.32 5.12
C ALA A 219 16.20 5.96 5.33
N ALA A 220 16.60 6.21 6.60
CA ALA A 220 17.92 6.75 6.92
C ALA A 220 19.06 5.82 6.49
N ASP A 221 18.92 4.51 6.71
CA ASP A 221 19.94 3.54 6.32
C ASP A 221 19.98 3.35 4.80
N PHE A 222 18.84 3.34 4.15
CA PHE A 222 18.76 3.28 2.69
C PHE A 222 19.33 4.54 2.03
N ALA A 223 19.04 5.73 2.56
CA ALA A 223 19.58 6.99 2.03
C ALA A 223 21.12 7.02 2.06
N LYS A 224 21.73 6.53 3.15
CA LYS A 224 23.19 6.37 3.25
C LYS A 224 23.74 5.37 2.23
N LEU A 225 23.02 4.27 1.96
CA LEU A 225 23.45 3.24 1.01
C LEU A 225 23.70 3.79 -0.39
N ILE A 226 22.83 4.71 -0.85
CA ILE A 226 22.86 5.24 -2.23
C ILE A 226 23.24 6.73 -2.29
N ASP A 227 23.65 7.31 -1.16
CA ASP A 227 24.07 8.71 -1.05
C ASP A 227 23.03 9.72 -1.56
N ILE A 228 21.84 9.69 -0.94
CA ILE A 228 20.77 10.67 -1.15
C ILE A 228 20.43 11.38 0.16
N ASP A 229 19.72 12.52 0.06
CA ASP A 229 19.10 13.13 1.22
C ASP A 229 17.94 12.25 1.69
N GLU A 230 17.97 11.84 2.97
CA GLU A 230 16.92 11.04 3.60
C GLU A 230 15.53 11.68 3.43
N TRP A 231 15.45 13.01 3.49
CA TRP A 231 14.20 13.73 3.34
C TRP A 231 13.51 13.45 1.99
N GLN A 232 14.26 13.14 0.92
CA GLN A 232 13.68 12.85 -0.40
C GLN A 232 12.73 11.64 -0.39
N ILE A 233 12.90 10.74 0.60
CA ILE A 233 12.13 9.49 0.69
C ILE A 233 11.38 9.32 2.01
N ASN A 234 11.56 10.23 2.98
CA ASN A 234 11.06 10.09 4.34
C ASN A 234 10.24 11.31 4.76
N PRO A 235 8.92 11.18 5.06
CA PRO A 235 8.12 12.29 5.50
C PRO A 235 8.37 12.61 6.98
N TYR A 236 8.46 13.88 7.33
CA TYR A 236 8.41 14.30 8.74
C TYR A 236 7.07 13.95 9.37
N PHE A 237 7.07 13.60 10.64
CA PHE A 237 5.85 13.43 11.39
C PHE A 237 6.02 13.69 12.89
N GLU A 238 4.89 13.96 13.57
CA GLU A 238 4.79 14.01 15.04
C GLU A 238 3.53 13.27 15.50
N LYS A 239 3.60 12.61 16.65
CA LYS A 239 2.46 11.98 17.32
C LYS A 239 1.85 12.95 18.32
N ILE A 240 0.53 13.09 18.30
CA ILE A 240 -0.23 13.87 19.29
C ILE A 240 -1.34 12.98 19.86
N GLY A 241 -1.41 12.92 21.18
CA GLY A 241 -2.45 12.21 21.93
C GLY A 241 -3.21 13.15 22.88
N GLY A 242 -4.21 12.59 23.55
CA GLY A 242 -5.07 13.33 24.48
C GLY A 242 -6.03 14.28 23.76
N LEU A 243 -6.51 13.87 22.57
CA LEU A 243 -7.42 14.67 21.74
C LEU A 243 -8.87 14.27 21.97
N ASP A 244 -9.75 15.27 22.10
CA ASP A 244 -11.17 15.16 21.86
C ASP A 244 -11.61 16.26 20.89
N PHE A 245 -11.89 15.89 19.65
CA PHE A 245 -12.32 16.85 18.61
C PHE A 245 -13.71 17.44 18.86
N GLN A 246 -14.57 16.79 19.65
CA GLN A 246 -15.91 17.30 19.96
C GLN A 246 -15.84 18.37 21.03
N GLU A 247 -15.11 18.09 22.13
CA GLU A 247 -14.92 18.99 23.26
C GLU A 247 -13.73 19.96 23.06
N ARG A 248 -12.98 19.84 21.95
CA ARG A 248 -11.79 20.65 21.60
C ARG A 248 -10.62 20.44 22.57
N GLU A 249 -10.55 19.32 23.23
CA GLU A 249 -9.40 18.99 24.10
C GLU A 249 -8.16 18.69 23.24
N GLY A 250 -7.01 19.21 23.65
CA GLY A 250 -5.72 19.02 22.98
C GLY A 250 -5.56 19.80 21.65
N GLU A 251 -6.51 20.67 21.26
CA GLU A 251 -6.48 21.43 20.01
C GLU A 251 -5.23 22.32 19.91
N ASP A 252 -4.82 23.00 20.99
CA ASP A 252 -3.62 23.83 21.00
C ASP A 252 -2.35 22.99 20.80
N ALA A 253 -2.24 21.85 21.45
CA ALA A 253 -1.10 20.93 21.29
C ALA A 253 -1.02 20.41 19.85
N LEU A 254 -2.17 20.11 19.23
CA LEU A 254 -2.23 19.73 17.82
C LEU A 254 -1.81 20.88 16.90
N ALA A 255 -2.29 22.09 17.16
CA ALA A 255 -1.93 23.29 16.38
C ALA A 255 -0.42 23.57 16.45
N GLU A 256 0.19 23.48 17.63
CA GLU A 256 1.64 23.64 17.83
C GLU A 256 2.44 22.55 17.10
N ALA A 257 1.97 21.29 17.09
CA ALA A 257 2.63 20.23 16.35
C ALA A 257 2.58 20.46 14.83
N VAL A 258 1.43 20.93 14.33
CA VAL A 258 1.28 21.35 12.93
C VAL A 258 2.29 22.45 12.59
N GLU A 259 2.43 23.46 13.43
CA GLU A 259 3.38 24.55 13.22
C GLU A 259 4.84 24.06 13.19
N ARG A 260 5.22 23.16 14.13
CA ARG A 260 6.58 22.58 14.15
C ARG A 260 6.89 21.76 12.90
N VAL A 261 5.94 20.92 12.44
CA VAL A 261 6.15 20.11 11.22
C VAL A 261 6.20 21.00 9.99
N LEU A 262 5.31 21.99 9.86
CA LEU A 262 5.33 22.96 8.76
C LEU A 262 6.66 23.73 8.71
N ALA A 263 7.20 24.16 9.86
CA ALA A 263 8.48 24.86 9.93
C ALA A 263 9.65 23.99 9.43
N LYS A 264 9.65 22.68 9.77
CA LYS A 264 10.67 21.74 9.25
C LYS A 264 10.57 21.59 7.73
N ILE A 265 9.35 21.47 7.19
CA ILE A 265 9.12 21.37 5.74
C ILE A 265 9.57 22.66 5.05
N GLN A 266 9.18 23.83 5.58
CA GLN A 266 9.56 25.13 5.01
C GLN A 266 11.09 25.29 4.96
N ALA A 267 11.79 24.91 6.03
CA ALA A 267 13.25 24.98 6.05
C ALA A 267 13.89 24.12 4.94
N LYS A 268 13.32 22.94 4.63
CA LYS A 268 13.76 22.10 3.49
C LYS A 268 13.41 22.72 2.14
N TYR A 269 12.23 23.31 2.03
CA TYR A 269 11.82 24.02 0.81
C TYR A 269 12.75 25.20 0.52
N ASP A 270 13.10 25.99 1.55
CA ASP A 270 14.03 27.11 1.44
C ASP A 270 15.45 26.64 1.03
N GLU A 271 15.93 25.53 1.64
CA GLU A 271 17.24 24.93 1.30
C GLU A 271 17.32 24.50 -0.18
N LEU A 272 16.23 23.97 -0.72
CA LEU A 272 16.16 23.40 -2.07
C LEU A 272 15.57 24.35 -3.12
N GLY A 273 15.16 25.55 -2.71
CA GLY A 273 14.52 26.54 -3.59
C GLY A 273 13.15 26.12 -4.09
N ILE A 274 12.42 25.29 -3.32
CA ILE A 274 11.07 24.87 -3.63
C ILE A 274 10.10 25.99 -3.26
N THR A 275 9.23 26.38 -4.19
CA THR A 275 8.29 27.51 -4.03
C THR A 275 6.89 27.06 -3.63
N ASP A 276 6.65 25.76 -3.50
CA ASP A 276 5.36 25.23 -3.08
C ASP A 276 5.03 25.65 -1.63
N GLN A 277 3.75 25.72 -1.31
CA GLN A 277 3.31 25.96 0.06
C GLN A 277 3.39 24.67 0.87
N PRO A 278 4.13 24.60 1.98
CA PRO A 278 4.14 23.43 2.84
C PRO A 278 2.75 23.16 3.42
N PHE A 279 2.43 21.88 3.58
CA PHE A 279 1.21 21.46 4.24
C PHE A 279 1.45 20.15 5.02
N VAL A 280 0.55 19.83 5.92
CA VAL A 280 0.55 18.58 6.68
C VAL A 280 -0.77 17.86 6.50
N ILE A 281 -0.73 16.54 6.66
CA ILE A 281 -1.91 15.69 6.76
C ILE A 281 -2.03 15.23 8.21
N VAL A 282 -3.13 15.61 8.85
CA VAL A 282 -3.51 15.08 10.18
C VAL A 282 -4.37 13.85 9.95
N LYS A 283 -3.95 12.69 10.49
CA LYS A 283 -4.64 11.41 10.35
C LYS A 283 -4.86 10.80 11.73
N ALA A 284 -5.98 10.11 11.92
CA ALA A 284 -6.10 9.20 13.07
C ALA A 284 -4.92 8.22 13.08
N ASP A 285 -4.29 8.04 14.23
CA ASP A 285 -3.12 7.17 14.38
C ASP A 285 -3.46 5.68 14.18
N ALA A 286 -4.72 5.31 14.40
CA ALA A 286 -5.30 4.02 14.06
C ALA A 286 -6.44 4.15 13.05
N GLY A 287 -6.67 3.11 12.24
CA GLY A 287 -7.80 3.04 11.30
C GLY A 287 -7.43 3.23 9.83
N THR A 288 -8.40 2.94 8.97
CA THR A 288 -8.30 2.83 7.51
C THR A 288 -9.36 3.69 6.78
N TYR A 289 -9.47 3.51 5.46
CA TYR A 289 -10.48 4.10 4.57
C TYR A 289 -10.48 5.63 4.47
N GLY A 290 -9.38 6.32 4.82
CA GLY A 290 -9.31 7.79 4.73
C GLY A 290 -10.26 8.52 5.69
N MET A 291 -10.79 7.82 6.70
CA MET A 291 -11.57 8.44 7.78
C MET A 291 -10.63 9.12 8.78
N GLY A 292 -11.08 10.20 9.39
CA GLY A 292 -10.25 10.96 10.31
C GLY A 292 -9.00 11.54 9.64
N VAL A 293 -9.12 12.08 8.42
CA VAL A 293 -8.01 12.67 7.64
C VAL A 293 -8.37 14.08 7.22
N MET A 294 -7.44 15.02 7.44
CA MET A 294 -7.55 16.40 6.94
C MET A 294 -6.18 16.92 6.49
N SER A 295 -6.17 17.73 5.43
CA SER A 295 -5.02 18.55 5.00
C SER A 295 -5.06 19.89 5.69
N VAL A 296 -3.92 20.39 6.17
CA VAL A 296 -3.78 21.60 6.96
C VAL A 296 -2.55 22.39 6.49
N LYS A 297 -2.70 23.68 6.25
CA LYS A 297 -1.64 24.60 5.79
C LYS A 297 -1.18 25.59 6.84
N SER A 298 -1.90 25.68 7.97
CA SER A 298 -1.54 26.54 9.10
C SER A 298 -2.10 26.00 10.41
N ALA A 299 -1.49 26.40 11.54
CA ALA A 299 -2.01 26.10 12.87
C ALA A 299 -3.40 26.72 13.11
N ASP A 300 -3.68 27.87 12.47
CA ASP A 300 -4.97 28.56 12.61
C ASP A 300 -6.12 27.77 11.98
N GLU A 301 -5.86 26.97 10.94
CA GLU A 301 -6.86 26.06 10.37
C GLU A 301 -7.30 24.98 11.38
N VAL A 302 -6.40 24.53 12.24
CA VAL A 302 -6.73 23.61 13.34
C VAL A 302 -7.63 24.28 14.36
N ARG A 303 -7.23 25.48 14.84
CA ARG A 303 -8.01 26.27 15.80
C ARG A 303 -9.36 26.73 15.25
N GLY A 304 -9.46 26.90 13.93
CA GLY A 304 -10.66 27.30 13.20
C GLY A 304 -11.57 26.16 12.76
N LEU A 305 -11.33 24.92 13.17
CA LEU A 305 -12.13 23.77 12.74
C LEU A 305 -13.62 23.97 13.08
N ASN A 306 -14.47 23.95 12.07
CA ASN A 306 -15.90 23.98 12.26
C ASN A 306 -16.43 22.62 12.77
N ARG A 307 -17.66 22.62 13.29
CA ARG A 307 -18.30 21.41 13.87
C ARG A 307 -18.31 20.22 12.91
N LYS A 308 -18.52 20.46 11.60
CA LYS A 308 -18.55 19.39 10.59
C LYS A 308 -17.20 18.70 10.47
N ASN A 309 -16.12 19.47 10.40
CA ASN A 309 -14.75 18.96 10.30
C ASN A 309 -14.32 18.27 11.59
N ARG A 310 -14.66 18.82 12.77
CA ARG A 310 -14.42 18.13 14.06
C ARG A 310 -15.12 16.78 14.12
N ASN A 311 -16.40 16.71 13.73
CA ASN A 311 -17.15 15.45 13.69
C ASN A 311 -16.53 14.43 12.72
N LYS A 312 -15.96 14.90 11.57
CA LYS A 312 -15.26 14.06 10.62
C LYS A 312 -13.98 13.47 11.23
N MET A 313 -13.28 14.24 12.05
CA MET A 313 -12.03 13.83 12.72
C MET A 313 -12.27 12.99 13.96
N ALA A 314 -13.42 13.15 14.62
CA ALA A 314 -13.71 12.51 15.92
C ALA A 314 -13.87 10.98 15.86
N LYS A 315 -14.19 10.40 14.70
CA LYS A 315 -14.50 8.98 14.57
C LYS A 315 -13.90 8.35 13.32
N VAL A 316 -13.47 7.12 13.45
CA VAL A 316 -13.04 6.26 12.33
C VAL A 316 -14.00 5.07 12.14
N LYS A 317 -13.61 4.09 11.33
CA LYS A 317 -14.37 2.86 11.07
C LYS A 317 -14.86 2.23 12.40
N GLU A 318 -16.04 1.64 12.38
CA GLU A 318 -16.73 1.06 13.55
C GLU A 318 -17.07 2.09 14.66
N GLY A 319 -17.01 3.40 14.35
CA GLY A 319 -17.35 4.46 15.30
C GLY A 319 -16.33 4.65 16.44
N LEU A 320 -15.12 4.11 16.30
CA LEU A 320 -14.05 4.30 17.29
C LEU A 320 -13.68 5.77 17.41
N GLU A 321 -13.54 6.27 18.63
CA GLU A 321 -13.15 7.64 18.90
C GLU A 321 -11.66 7.85 18.63
N VAL A 322 -11.34 9.01 18.06
CA VAL A 322 -9.95 9.40 17.74
C VAL A 322 -9.41 10.24 18.88
N SER A 323 -8.53 9.65 19.67
CA SER A 323 -7.81 10.31 20.77
C SER A 323 -6.32 10.54 20.47
N GLU A 324 -5.80 9.91 19.40
CA GLU A 324 -4.43 10.04 18.95
C GLU A 324 -4.38 10.27 17.44
N VAL A 325 -3.49 11.16 17.00
CA VAL A 325 -3.25 11.45 15.60
C VAL A 325 -1.78 11.44 15.26
N ILE A 326 -1.47 11.20 14.00
CA ILE A 326 -0.20 11.54 13.37
C ILE A 326 -0.37 12.85 12.60
N VAL A 327 0.50 13.82 12.86
CA VAL A 327 0.70 15.02 12.03
C VAL A 327 1.85 14.70 11.08
N GLN A 328 1.54 14.42 9.83
CA GLN A 328 2.52 13.97 8.84
C GLN A 328 2.73 15.02 7.77
N GLU A 329 3.97 15.21 7.33
CA GLU A 329 4.32 16.01 6.17
C GLU A 329 3.44 15.65 4.97
N GLY A 330 2.79 16.66 4.40
CA GLY A 330 2.06 16.54 3.16
C GLY A 330 3.02 16.51 1.98
N ILE A 331 2.88 15.52 1.12
CA ILE A 331 3.65 15.40 -0.11
C ILE A 331 2.70 15.67 -1.27
N TYR A 332 3.07 16.62 -2.13
CA TYR A 332 2.33 16.87 -3.36
C TYR A 332 2.40 15.63 -4.26
N THR A 333 1.35 15.38 -5.04
CA THR A 333 1.40 14.42 -6.13
C THR A 333 1.24 15.18 -7.44
N TYR A 334 2.35 15.35 -8.15
CA TYR A 334 2.38 16.08 -9.43
C TYR A 334 2.27 15.15 -10.65
N GLU A 335 2.02 13.89 -10.39
CA GLU A 335 1.69 12.94 -11.45
C GLU A 335 0.26 13.11 -11.91
N THR A 336 0.08 13.18 -13.23
CA THR A 336 -1.24 13.32 -13.84
C THR A 336 -1.47 12.28 -14.93
N MET A 337 -2.70 11.82 -15.03
CA MET A 337 -3.15 10.93 -16.10
C MET A 337 -4.36 11.54 -16.79
N ASN A 338 -4.23 11.84 -18.10
CA ASN A 338 -5.24 12.58 -18.85
C ASN A 338 -5.65 13.93 -18.20
N GLY A 339 -4.71 14.60 -17.53
CA GLY A 339 -4.97 15.86 -16.84
C GLY A 339 -5.55 15.74 -15.44
N ALA A 340 -5.92 14.55 -15.00
CA ALA A 340 -6.36 14.28 -13.63
C ALA A 340 -5.17 13.90 -12.74
N VAL A 341 -5.17 14.37 -11.50
CA VAL A 341 -4.13 14.06 -10.52
C VAL A 341 -4.18 12.58 -10.16
N CYS A 342 -3.01 11.94 -10.02
CA CYS A 342 -2.94 10.53 -9.65
C CYS A 342 -1.78 10.22 -8.68
N GLU A 343 -1.92 9.12 -7.97
CA GLU A 343 -0.90 8.58 -7.07
C GLU A 343 -0.80 7.06 -7.22
N PRO A 344 0.41 6.47 -7.23
CA PRO A 344 0.58 5.02 -7.33
C PRO A 344 0.29 4.33 -6.00
N VAL A 345 -0.42 3.22 -6.08
CA VAL A 345 -0.63 2.25 -4.99
C VAL A 345 0.02 0.94 -5.40
N VAL A 346 1.06 0.53 -4.68
CA VAL A 346 1.86 -0.65 -5.01
C VAL A 346 1.49 -1.80 -4.09
N TYR A 347 1.23 -2.96 -4.69
CA TYR A 347 0.88 -4.19 -3.98
C TYR A 347 2.07 -5.13 -3.89
N MET A 348 2.22 -5.72 -2.73
CA MET A 348 3.27 -6.70 -2.45
C MET A 348 2.70 -7.95 -1.81
N MET A 349 3.35 -9.08 -2.08
CA MET A 349 3.10 -10.36 -1.43
C MET A 349 4.45 -10.98 -1.10
N ASP A 350 4.66 -11.39 0.17
CA ASP A 350 5.99 -11.63 0.69
C ASP A 350 6.89 -10.41 0.39
N ARG A 351 8.12 -10.59 -0.01
CA ARG A 351 9.09 -9.53 -0.40
C ARG A 351 8.93 -9.01 -1.84
N PHE A 352 7.95 -9.51 -2.59
CA PHE A 352 7.83 -9.25 -4.02
C PHE A 352 6.75 -8.22 -4.33
N VAL A 353 7.06 -7.31 -5.25
CA VAL A 353 6.08 -6.43 -5.86
C VAL A 353 5.27 -7.26 -6.86
N ILE A 354 3.96 -7.33 -6.67
CA ILE A 354 3.05 -8.12 -7.52
C ILE A 354 2.20 -7.26 -8.45
N GLY A 355 2.42 -5.95 -8.47
CA GLY A 355 1.69 -5.00 -9.29
C GLY A 355 1.20 -3.80 -8.49
N GLY A 356 0.15 -3.18 -8.98
CA GLY A 356 -0.47 -2.01 -8.37
C GLY A 356 -1.40 -1.31 -9.35
N PHE A 357 -1.83 -0.13 -8.96
CA PHE A 357 -2.64 0.76 -9.81
C PHE A 357 -2.35 2.23 -9.48
N PHE A 358 -2.71 3.12 -10.40
CA PHE A 358 -2.82 4.54 -10.10
C PHE A 358 -4.23 4.83 -9.60
N ARG A 359 -4.31 5.52 -8.46
CA ARG A 359 -5.54 6.15 -7.98
C ARG A 359 -5.63 7.52 -8.65
N VAL A 360 -6.60 7.70 -9.54
CA VAL A 360 -6.80 8.90 -10.35
C VAL A 360 -8.04 9.63 -9.88
N HIS A 361 -7.97 10.97 -9.74
CA HIS A 361 -9.12 11.75 -9.29
C HIS A 361 -9.20 13.10 -10.02
N GLU A 362 -10.27 13.31 -10.83
CA GLU A 362 -10.47 14.54 -11.61
C GLU A 362 -10.84 15.77 -10.77
N GLY A 363 -11.51 15.56 -9.64
CA GLY A 363 -12.03 16.63 -8.80
C GLY A 363 -11.18 16.98 -7.58
N ARG A 364 -9.90 16.52 -7.53
CA ARG A 364 -8.98 16.78 -6.40
C ARG A 364 -7.71 17.47 -6.86
N GLY A 365 -7.13 18.27 -5.95
CA GLY A 365 -5.82 18.89 -6.12
C GLY A 365 -4.67 17.98 -5.71
N ALA A 366 -3.45 18.39 -6.05
CA ALA A 366 -2.23 17.65 -5.77
C ALA A 366 -1.90 17.51 -4.27
N ASP A 367 -2.46 18.34 -3.42
CA ASP A 367 -2.32 18.39 -1.96
C ASP A 367 -3.51 17.77 -1.21
N GLU A 368 -4.48 17.22 -1.94
CA GLU A 368 -5.68 16.63 -1.36
C GLU A 368 -5.59 15.10 -1.26
N ASN A 369 -6.42 14.51 -0.41
CA ASN A 369 -6.58 13.07 -0.31
C ASN A 369 -7.33 12.54 -1.54
N LEU A 370 -6.67 11.72 -2.37
CA LEU A 370 -7.26 11.12 -3.57
C LEU A 370 -8.13 9.88 -3.24
N ASN A 371 -8.00 9.31 -2.04
CA ASN A 371 -8.88 8.22 -1.59
C ASN A 371 -10.24 8.78 -1.16
N ALA A 372 -11.05 9.17 -2.13
CA ALA A 372 -12.34 9.82 -1.95
C ALA A 372 -13.31 9.38 -3.06
N GLY A 373 -14.61 9.63 -2.84
CA GLY A 373 -15.63 9.31 -3.86
C GLY A 373 -15.35 9.99 -5.20
N GLY A 374 -15.47 9.24 -6.30
CA GLY A 374 -15.15 9.70 -7.67
C GLY A 374 -13.77 9.33 -8.16
N MET A 375 -12.95 8.67 -7.34
CA MET A 375 -11.67 8.11 -7.78
C MET A 375 -11.84 6.96 -8.79
N VAL A 376 -10.88 6.83 -9.69
CA VAL A 376 -10.79 5.74 -10.66
C VAL A 376 -9.47 5.02 -10.47
N PHE A 377 -9.48 3.71 -10.64
CA PHE A 377 -8.27 2.88 -10.56
C PHE A 377 -7.79 2.51 -11.97
N VAL A 378 -6.52 2.79 -12.25
CA VAL A 378 -5.87 2.44 -13.52
C VAL A 378 -4.71 1.50 -13.21
N PRO A 379 -4.76 0.22 -13.65
CA PRO A 379 -3.71 -0.75 -13.33
C PRO A 379 -2.32 -0.26 -13.74
N LEU A 380 -1.31 -0.49 -12.91
CA LEU A 380 0.09 -0.37 -13.30
C LEU A 380 0.36 -1.36 -14.43
N SER A 381 1.05 -0.90 -15.47
CA SER A 381 1.30 -1.70 -16.67
C SER A 381 2.77 -1.53 -17.06
N ASN A 382 3.45 -2.65 -17.33
CA ASN A 382 4.74 -2.65 -18.02
C ASN A 382 4.55 -2.52 -19.53
N SER A 383 3.31 -2.48 -20.03
CA SER A 383 3.08 -2.26 -21.46
C SER A 383 3.42 -0.82 -21.80
N ILE A 384 4.50 -0.64 -22.50
CA ILE A 384 4.82 0.57 -23.25
C ILE A 384 3.61 0.87 -24.13
N PRO A 385 3.10 2.11 -24.17
CA PRO A 385 1.95 2.42 -24.99
C PRO A 385 2.27 2.12 -26.45
N THR A 386 1.56 1.20 -27.06
CA THR A 386 1.51 1.08 -28.52
C THR A 386 0.75 2.30 -29.04
N GLY A 387 1.40 3.45 -29.08
CA GLY A 387 0.85 4.65 -29.70
C GLY A 387 0.95 4.49 -31.22
N ASN A 388 -0.18 4.60 -31.91
CA ASN A 388 -0.19 4.85 -33.35
C ASN A 388 0.44 6.23 -33.61
N GLY A 389 1.75 6.28 -33.73
CA GLY A 389 2.54 7.45 -34.05
C GLY A 389 3.69 7.00 -34.94
N ASP A 390 3.59 7.35 -36.19
CA ASP A 390 4.63 7.22 -37.20
C ASP A 390 5.91 7.91 -36.76
N ASN A 391 6.93 7.13 -36.33
CA ASN A 391 8.29 7.59 -36.19
C ASN A 391 9.23 6.41 -36.46
N SER A 392 9.73 6.39 -37.70
CA SER A 392 10.80 5.52 -38.17
C SER A 392 12.15 5.96 -37.61
N GLN A 393 12.42 5.65 -36.34
CA GLN A 393 13.80 5.58 -35.85
C GLN A 393 14.19 4.10 -35.69
N GLU A 394 15.35 3.74 -36.23
CA GLU A 394 15.87 2.38 -36.12
C GLU A 394 16.11 2.03 -34.65
N ALA A 395 15.68 0.83 -34.24
CA ALA A 395 15.87 0.34 -32.90
C ALA A 395 17.37 0.31 -32.50
N PRO A 396 17.73 0.70 -31.28
CA PRO A 396 19.11 0.63 -30.78
C PRO A 396 19.72 -0.76 -30.96
N GLU A 397 21.03 -0.86 -31.20
CA GLU A 397 21.77 -2.12 -31.47
C GLU A 397 21.57 -3.17 -30.36
N ALA A 398 21.44 -2.72 -29.10
CA ALA A 398 21.14 -3.60 -27.95
C ALA A 398 19.77 -4.26 -28.08
N CYS A 399 18.77 -3.58 -28.64
CA CYS A 399 17.44 -4.11 -28.84
C CYS A 399 17.38 -5.14 -29.99
N LYS A 400 18.20 -4.97 -31.02
CA LYS A 400 18.28 -5.95 -32.11
C LYS A 400 18.68 -7.33 -31.61
N ARG A 401 19.66 -7.41 -30.68
CA ARG A 401 20.10 -8.68 -30.07
C ARG A 401 19.02 -9.33 -29.19
N VAL A 402 18.27 -8.53 -28.46
CA VAL A 402 17.16 -9.02 -27.64
C VAL A 402 16.05 -9.55 -28.53
N PHE A 403 15.74 -8.87 -29.63
CA PHE A 403 14.74 -9.33 -30.58
C PHE A 403 15.15 -10.60 -31.32
N GLU A 404 16.40 -10.73 -31.74
CA GLU A 404 16.92 -11.96 -32.33
C GLU A 404 16.75 -13.16 -31.38
N GLN A 405 16.97 -12.94 -30.09
CA GLN A 405 16.76 -13.95 -29.06
C GLN A 405 15.27 -14.27 -28.88
N TRP A 406 14.38 -13.28 -28.89
CA TRP A 406 12.93 -13.49 -28.79
C TRP A 406 12.37 -14.21 -30.01
N ASP A 407 12.83 -13.89 -31.22
CA ASP A 407 12.47 -14.61 -32.44
C ASP A 407 12.84 -16.09 -32.37
N SER A 408 14.03 -16.39 -31.84
CA SER A 408 14.47 -17.77 -31.65
C SER A 408 13.59 -18.56 -30.67
N LEU A 409 12.86 -17.84 -29.79
CA LEU A 409 11.95 -18.40 -28.80
C LEU A 409 10.47 -18.34 -29.22
N GLY A 410 10.17 -17.83 -30.44
CA GLY A 410 8.80 -17.69 -30.95
C GLY A 410 7.94 -16.67 -30.18
N MET A 411 8.56 -15.70 -29.53
CA MET A 411 7.84 -14.69 -28.75
C MET A 411 7.34 -13.55 -29.67
N PRO A 412 6.10 -13.03 -29.47
CA PRO A 412 5.56 -11.95 -30.30
C PRO A 412 6.34 -10.65 -30.06
N ARG A 413 6.64 -9.95 -31.14
CA ARG A 413 7.34 -8.65 -31.15
C ARG A 413 6.38 -7.47 -31.11
N SER A 414 6.80 -6.39 -30.44
CA SER A 414 6.41 -5.03 -30.75
C SER A 414 7.67 -4.21 -31.05
N GLU A 415 7.76 -3.60 -32.21
CA GLU A 415 8.89 -2.73 -32.60
C GLU A 415 9.09 -1.52 -31.68
N LYS A 416 8.09 -1.23 -30.82
CA LYS A 416 8.12 -0.14 -29.85
C LYS A 416 8.58 -0.57 -28.45
N ASP A 417 8.90 -1.86 -28.24
CA ASP A 417 9.35 -2.38 -26.94
C ASP A 417 10.82 -2.02 -26.63
N CYS A 418 11.50 -1.32 -27.52
CA CYS A 418 12.91 -0.98 -27.40
C CYS A 418 13.24 0.50 -27.13
N ASP A 419 12.27 1.37 -26.98
CA ASP A 419 12.51 2.68 -26.34
C ASP A 419 12.64 2.52 -24.81
N VAL A 420 13.33 1.47 -24.40
CA VAL A 420 13.86 1.36 -23.04
C VAL A 420 15.13 2.20 -23.02
N ASP A 421 14.95 3.48 -22.85
CA ASP A 421 15.95 4.30 -22.25
C ASP A 421 16.25 3.63 -20.89
N ASN A 422 17.34 2.85 -20.80
CA ASN A 422 17.73 2.11 -19.60
C ASN A 422 17.98 3.06 -18.41
N GLU A 423 17.84 4.36 -18.62
CA GLU A 423 17.95 5.42 -17.64
C GLU A 423 16.61 5.72 -16.93
N HIS A 424 15.47 5.17 -17.39
CA HIS A 424 14.15 5.46 -16.82
C HIS A 424 13.36 4.19 -16.53
N ASN A 425 13.11 3.92 -15.24
CA ASN A 425 12.23 2.85 -14.80
C ASN A 425 11.46 3.25 -13.52
N ARG A 426 10.49 4.12 -13.71
CA ARG A 426 9.65 4.65 -12.63
C ARG A 426 8.97 3.54 -11.81
N LEU A 427 8.57 2.44 -12.44
CA LEU A 427 7.97 1.30 -11.75
C LEU A 427 8.95 0.64 -10.77
N TYR A 428 10.24 0.57 -11.12
CA TYR A 428 11.26 0.08 -10.19
C TYR A 428 11.40 1.03 -8.99
N VAL A 429 11.39 2.35 -9.22
CA VAL A 429 11.43 3.35 -8.13
C VAL A 429 10.25 3.18 -7.18
N TYR A 430 9.03 3.06 -7.68
CA TYR A 430 7.86 2.78 -6.84
C TYR A 430 8.01 1.47 -6.07
N GLY A 431 8.53 0.43 -6.73
CA GLY A 431 8.81 -0.85 -6.09
C GLY A 431 9.84 -0.75 -4.97
N VAL A 432 10.86 0.09 -5.11
CA VAL A 432 11.83 0.38 -4.05
C VAL A 432 11.14 1.05 -2.88
N MET A 433 10.36 2.12 -3.10
CA MET A 433 9.63 2.82 -2.04
C MET A 433 8.66 1.90 -1.30
N ALA A 434 7.95 1.06 -2.03
CA ALA A 434 7.03 0.09 -1.45
C ALA A 434 7.77 -0.95 -0.58
N ARG A 435 8.92 -1.47 -1.04
CA ARG A 435 9.73 -2.42 -0.29
C ARG A 435 10.34 -1.82 0.98
N LEU A 436 10.72 -0.53 0.98
CA LEU A 436 11.14 0.18 2.19
C LEU A 436 10.02 0.21 3.22
N SER A 437 8.79 0.53 2.79
CA SER A 437 7.63 0.55 3.66
C SER A 437 7.25 -0.86 4.17
N LEU A 438 7.38 -1.89 3.34
CA LEU A 438 7.16 -3.27 3.75
C LEU A 438 8.19 -3.73 4.79
N LEU A 439 9.47 -3.36 4.61
CA LEU A 439 10.52 -3.66 5.60
C LEU A 439 10.25 -2.95 6.92
N ALA A 440 9.83 -1.68 6.87
CA ALA A 440 9.40 -0.96 8.06
C ALA A 440 8.23 -1.66 8.77
N ALA A 441 7.25 -2.18 8.01
CA ALA A 441 6.14 -2.95 8.57
C ALA A 441 6.58 -4.28 9.18
N ALA A 442 7.59 -4.95 8.64
CA ALA A 442 8.19 -6.14 9.24
C ALA A 442 8.81 -5.82 10.62
N LEU A 443 9.63 -4.77 10.68
CA LEU A 443 10.25 -4.29 11.94
C LEU A 443 9.21 -3.83 12.97
N GLU A 444 8.16 -3.14 12.52
CA GLU A 444 7.02 -2.74 13.34
C GLU A 444 6.34 -3.97 13.98
N LEU A 445 6.03 -4.98 13.18
CA LEU A 445 5.38 -6.20 13.64
C LEU A 445 6.26 -6.98 14.63
N GLU A 446 7.56 -7.06 14.38
CA GLU A 446 8.51 -7.70 15.32
C GLU A 446 8.58 -6.96 16.65
N LYS A 447 8.64 -5.63 16.63
CA LYS A 447 8.69 -4.78 17.83
C LYS A 447 7.40 -4.84 18.65
N THR A 448 6.25 -4.93 17.98
CA THR A 448 4.92 -4.90 18.61
C THR A 448 4.37 -6.28 18.92
N ALA A 449 5.10 -7.35 18.56
CA ALA A 449 4.69 -8.72 18.85
C ALA A 449 4.45 -8.91 20.36
N PRO A 450 3.36 -9.59 20.76
CA PRO A 450 3.14 -9.94 22.16
C PRO A 450 4.34 -10.71 22.71
N LYS A 451 4.80 -10.32 23.89
CA LYS A 451 5.84 -11.11 24.60
C LYS A 451 5.27 -12.48 24.92
N ALA A 452 5.98 -13.53 24.51
CA ALA A 452 5.65 -14.93 24.76
C ALA A 452 5.60 -15.25 26.27
#